data_d4446325a2c8ce640e54587063bdba20
#
_entry.id   d4446325a2c8ce640e54587063bdba20
#
_cell.length_a   1.000
_cell.length_b   1.000
_cell.length_c   1.000
_cell.angle_alpha   90.00
_cell.angle_beta   90.00
_cell.angle_gamma   90.00
#
_symmetry.space_group_name_H-M   'P 1'
#
loop_
_entity.id
_entity.type
_entity.pdbx_description
1 polymer ?
#
loop_
_entity_poly.entity_id
_entity_poly.type
_entity_poly.pdbx_seq_one_letter_code
_entity_poly.pdbx_strand_id
1 'polypeptide(L)'
;MTSKTDLLNILNLREKLKQGKGSLGMWVGITDPLAIEAIAADCDLDWILIDMEHGGAGWDDLKSILLGWKWANIPVFVRVPSHDHTFIARVLDIGASGVVVPFVNTPEDAARIVAACRYPPVGTRGNAPRRV
;
A
#
# COMPACT_ATOMS: atom_id res chain seq x y z
N MET A 1 -9.30 -0.13 10.74
CA MET A 1 -8.71 1.17 11.11
C MET A 1 -7.21 1.06 10.90
N THR A 2 -6.65 1.88 10.04
CA THR A 2 -5.20 2.02 9.89
C THR A 2 -4.62 2.33 11.26
N SER A 3 -3.54 1.68 11.68
CA SER A 3 -2.97 1.95 13.00
C SER A 3 -2.57 3.43 13.09
N LYS A 4 -2.57 4.00 14.29
CA LYS A 4 -2.15 5.40 14.48
C LYS A 4 -0.72 5.62 13.98
N THR A 5 0.12 4.61 14.09
CA THR A 5 1.51 4.63 13.61
C THR A 5 1.57 4.66 12.09
N ASP A 6 0.79 3.81 11.39
CA ASP A 6 0.75 3.77 9.92
C ASP A 6 0.30 5.11 9.33
N LEU A 7 -0.72 5.72 9.95
CA LEU A 7 -1.20 7.03 9.52
C LEU A 7 -0.13 8.11 9.67
N LEU A 8 0.60 8.12 10.78
CA LEU A 8 1.71 9.06 11.01
C LEU A 8 2.82 8.89 9.98
N ASN A 9 3.18 7.67 9.63
CA ASN A 9 4.22 7.39 8.65
C ASN A 9 3.83 7.89 7.24
N ILE A 10 2.58 7.67 6.84
CA ILE A 10 2.06 8.20 5.57
C ILE A 10 2.08 9.73 5.57
N LEU A 11 1.66 10.37 6.66
CA LEU A 11 1.67 11.82 6.78
C LEU A 11 3.09 12.39 6.74
N ASN A 12 4.03 11.77 7.42
CA ASN A 12 5.44 12.16 7.41
C ASN A 12 6.05 12.09 6.01
N LEU A 13 5.81 10.99 5.29
CA LEU A 13 6.24 10.85 3.90
C LEU A 13 5.63 11.94 3.02
N ARG A 14 4.33 12.20 3.17
CA ARG A 14 3.63 13.23 2.41
C ARG A 14 4.20 14.63 2.67
N GLU A 15 4.49 14.97 3.92
CA GLU A 15 5.09 16.24 4.27
C GLU A 15 6.54 16.37 3.75
N LYS A 16 7.33 15.30 3.83
CA LYS A 16 8.68 15.24 3.23
C LYS A 16 8.64 15.58 1.74
N LEU A 17 7.71 14.97 0.99
CA LEU A 17 7.53 15.22 -0.44
C LEU A 17 7.03 16.63 -0.75
N LYS A 18 6.09 17.16 0.02
CA LYS A 18 5.62 18.55 -0.14
C LYS A 18 6.73 19.59 0.08
N GLN A 19 7.70 19.30 0.92
CA GLN A 19 8.88 20.12 1.14
C GLN A 19 9.91 20.02 0.02
N GLY A 20 9.64 19.27 -1.04
CA GLY A 20 10.56 19.03 -2.15
C GLY A 20 11.76 18.14 -1.79
N LYS A 21 11.71 17.44 -0.66
CA LYS A 21 12.76 16.51 -0.24
C LYS A 21 12.61 15.19 -1.01
N GLY A 22 13.74 14.59 -1.37
CA GLY A 22 13.77 13.27 -1.97
C GLY A 22 13.28 12.20 -1.00
N SER A 23 12.69 11.14 -1.52
CA SER A 23 12.37 9.93 -0.76
C SER A 23 12.98 8.71 -1.42
N LEU A 24 13.49 7.79 -0.61
CA LEU A 24 14.05 6.52 -1.06
C LEU A 24 13.04 5.41 -0.74
N GLY A 25 12.66 4.65 -1.74
CA GLY A 25 11.80 3.50 -1.56
C GLY A 25 12.31 2.28 -2.30
N MET A 26 11.80 1.11 -1.92
CA MET A 26 12.15 -0.15 -2.55
C MET A 26 10.94 -0.75 -3.24
N TRP A 27 11.15 -1.19 -4.48
CA TRP A 27 10.19 -1.98 -5.24
C TRP A 27 10.47 -3.46 -5.01
N VAL A 28 9.51 -4.17 -4.44
CA VAL A 28 9.69 -5.55 -3.96
C VAL A 28 8.98 -6.53 -4.89
N GLY A 29 9.76 -7.38 -5.54
CA GLY A 29 9.26 -8.50 -6.35
C GLY A 29 9.44 -9.87 -5.68
N ILE A 30 10.11 -9.92 -4.52
CA ILE A 30 10.30 -11.15 -3.73
C ILE A 30 9.14 -11.34 -2.76
N THR A 31 8.86 -12.59 -2.39
CA THR A 31 7.72 -12.93 -1.52
C THR A 31 8.14 -13.44 -0.13
N ASP A 32 9.44 -13.57 0.12
CA ASP A 32 9.95 -14.00 1.42
C ASP A 32 9.87 -12.87 2.46
N PRO A 33 9.03 -12.99 3.50
CA PRO A 33 8.86 -11.94 4.50
C PRO A 33 10.12 -11.64 5.30
N LEU A 34 10.98 -12.66 5.54
CA LEU A 34 12.21 -12.49 6.32
C LEU A 34 13.25 -11.69 5.52
N ALA A 35 13.35 -11.95 4.22
CA ALA A 35 14.23 -11.17 3.34
C ALA A 35 13.80 -9.71 3.27
N ILE A 36 12.48 -9.46 3.19
CA ILE A 36 11.92 -8.12 3.16
C ILE A 36 12.16 -7.41 4.49
N GLU A 37 11.96 -8.08 5.61
CA GLU A 37 12.21 -7.55 6.96
C GLU A 37 13.70 -7.19 7.15
N ALA A 38 14.61 -8.06 6.74
CA ALA A 38 16.05 -7.80 6.84
C ALA A 38 16.48 -6.57 6.04
N ILE A 39 15.97 -6.41 4.82
CA ILE A 39 16.23 -5.22 3.99
C ILE A 39 15.67 -3.96 4.65
N ALA A 40 14.48 -4.03 5.21
CA ALA A 40 13.87 -2.90 5.88
C ALA A 40 14.59 -2.47 7.15
N ALA A 41 15.14 -3.43 7.89
CA ALA A 41 15.87 -3.15 9.11
C ALA A 41 17.22 -2.47 8.85
N ASP A 42 17.89 -2.82 7.74
CA ASP A 42 19.24 -2.38 7.43
C ASP A 42 19.28 -1.19 6.44
N CYS A 43 18.18 -0.89 5.77
CA CYS A 43 18.09 0.21 4.80
C CYS A 43 17.24 1.35 5.34
N ASP A 44 17.74 2.58 5.23
CA ASP A 44 16.98 3.79 5.57
C ASP A 44 15.96 4.12 4.45
N LEU A 45 14.87 3.35 4.43
CA LEU A 45 13.81 3.48 3.44
C LEU A 45 12.65 4.33 3.96
N ASP A 46 12.14 5.19 3.11
CA ASP A 46 10.92 5.97 3.39
C ASP A 46 9.63 5.18 3.12
N TRP A 47 9.68 4.18 2.23
CA TRP A 47 8.54 3.35 1.85
C TRP A 47 8.97 2.08 1.12
N ILE A 48 8.07 1.11 1.04
CA ILE A 48 8.20 -0.01 0.12
C ILE A 48 6.95 -0.16 -0.75
N LEU A 49 7.12 -0.80 -1.90
CA LEU A 49 6.04 -1.14 -2.80
C LEU A 49 6.12 -2.62 -3.16
N ILE A 50 5.05 -3.35 -2.82
CA ILE A 50 4.88 -4.76 -3.18
C ILE A 50 4.19 -4.83 -4.54
N ASP A 51 4.75 -5.62 -5.44
CA ASP A 51 4.25 -5.74 -6.79
C ASP A 51 3.39 -6.99 -6.96
N MET A 52 2.08 -6.78 -7.14
CA MET A 52 1.13 -7.84 -7.46
C MET A 52 0.74 -7.88 -8.95
N GLU A 53 1.28 -6.97 -9.77
CA GLU A 53 1.03 -6.97 -11.22
C GLU A 53 2.06 -7.83 -11.96
N HIS A 54 3.35 -7.58 -11.73
CA HIS A 54 4.45 -8.28 -12.39
C HIS A 54 5.36 -9.04 -11.40
N GLY A 55 5.12 -8.91 -10.11
CA GLY A 55 5.80 -9.68 -9.07
C GLY A 55 5.16 -11.04 -8.83
N GLY A 56 5.85 -11.87 -8.04
CA GLY A 56 5.35 -13.21 -7.68
C GLY A 56 4.36 -13.24 -6.51
N ALA A 57 4.03 -12.09 -5.91
CA ALA A 57 3.23 -12.03 -4.70
C ALA A 57 1.74 -12.34 -4.96
N GLY A 58 1.24 -13.38 -4.31
CA GLY A 58 -0.18 -13.69 -4.20
C GLY A 58 -0.82 -13.07 -2.93
N TRP A 59 -2.09 -13.41 -2.68
CA TRP A 59 -2.83 -12.88 -1.52
C TRP A 59 -2.26 -13.32 -0.18
N ASP A 60 -1.75 -14.54 -0.09
CA ASP A 60 -1.23 -15.09 1.16
C ASP A 60 0.18 -14.55 1.43
N ASP A 61 0.97 -14.34 0.38
CA ASP A 61 2.25 -13.64 0.48
C ASP A 61 2.04 -12.21 0.98
N LEU A 62 1.11 -11.47 0.35
CA LEU A 62 0.78 -10.11 0.75
C LEU A 62 0.38 -10.02 2.23
N LYS A 63 -0.47 -10.93 2.70
CA LYS A 63 -0.87 -10.97 4.12
C LYS A 63 0.33 -11.21 5.04
N SER A 64 1.18 -12.16 4.68
CA SER A 64 2.36 -12.52 5.46
C SER A 64 3.35 -11.36 5.54
N ILE A 65 3.61 -10.71 4.40
CA ILE A 65 4.47 -9.54 4.32
C ILE A 65 3.91 -8.39 5.16
N LEU A 66 2.63 -8.02 4.99
CA LEU A 66 2.02 -6.92 5.73
C LEU A 66 1.92 -7.19 7.23
N LEU A 67 1.87 -8.46 7.65
CA LEU A 67 1.91 -8.84 9.06
C LEU A 67 3.29 -8.66 9.67
N GLY A 68 4.33 -9.14 8.99
CA GLY A 68 5.72 -8.97 9.42
C GLY A 68 6.14 -7.49 9.40
N TRP A 69 5.66 -6.76 8.40
CA TRP A 69 6.02 -5.36 8.19
C TRP A 69 5.50 -4.36 9.21
N LYS A 70 4.56 -4.75 10.02
CA LYS A 70 3.94 -3.87 11.04
C LYS A 70 4.96 -3.25 12.01
N TRP A 71 6.14 -3.80 12.10
CA TRP A 71 7.23 -3.36 12.97
C TRP A 71 8.20 -2.36 12.30
N ALA A 72 8.21 -2.29 10.99
CA ALA A 72 9.19 -1.48 10.25
C ALA A 72 8.91 0.03 10.23
N ASN A 73 7.74 0.47 10.70
CA ASN A 73 7.35 1.88 10.80
C ASN A 73 7.47 2.71 9.51
N ILE A 74 7.43 2.10 8.35
CA ILE A 74 7.36 2.77 7.06
C ILE A 74 6.13 2.35 6.27
N PRO A 75 5.55 3.21 5.42
CA PRO A 75 4.37 2.87 4.66
C PRO A 75 4.66 1.79 3.61
N VAL A 76 3.70 0.87 3.48
CA VAL A 76 3.72 -0.19 2.47
C VAL A 76 2.66 0.09 1.41
N PHE A 77 3.10 0.35 0.20
CA PHE A 77 2.23 0.46 -0.96
C PHE A 77 2.14 -0.88 -1.68
N VAL A 78 1.04 -1.08 -2.41
CA VAL A 78 0.85 -2.28 -3.23
C VAL A 78 0.47 -1.87 -4.64
N ARG A 79 1.22 -2.35 -5.64
CA ARG A 79 0.78 -2.23 -7.02
C ARG A 79 -0.21 -3.36 -7.31
N VAL A 80 -1.46 -2.96 -7.62
CA VAL A 80 -2.53 -3.89 -7.99
C VAL A 80 -2.47 -4.23 -9.48
N PRO A 81 -2.95 -5.41 -9.91
CA PRO A 81 -2.86 -5.81 -11.32
C PRO A 81 -3.87 -5.13 -12.23
N SER A 82 -4.89 -4.47 -11.68
CA SER A 82 -5.96 -3.84 -12.47
C SER A 82 -6.71 -2.77 -11.70
N HIS A 83 -7.63 -2.08 -12.39
CA HIS A 83 -8.56 -1.09 -11.82
C HIS A 83 -9.74 -1.72 -11.05
N ASP A 84 -9.74 -3.03 -10.83
CA ASP A 84 -10.85 -3.71 -10.18
C ASP A 84 -11.08 -3.18 -8.78
N HIS A 85 -12.33 -2.72 -8.54
CA HIS A 85 -12.75 -2.15 -7.25
C HIS A 85 -12.52 -3.12 -6.09
N THR A 86 -12.83 -4.41 -6.31
CA THR A 86 -12.71 -5.43 -5.27
C THR A 86 -11.24 -5.68 -4.92
N PHE A 87 -10.36 -5.64 -5.92
CA PHE A 87 -8.93 -5.79 -5.72
C PHE A 87 -8.37 -4.65 -4.87
N ILE A 88 -8.69 -3.41 -5.25
CA ILE A 88 -8.27 -2.19 -4.54
C ILE A 88 -8.76 -2.22 -3.09
N ALA A 89 -10.06 -2.45 -2.89
CA ALA A 89 -10.66 -2.50 -1.56
C ALA A 89 -10.00 -3.58 -0.68
N ARG A 90 -9.81 -4.78 -1.23
CA ARG A 90 -9.23 -5.91 -0.50
C ARG A 90 -7.78 -5.69 -0.10
N VAL A 91 -6.96 -5.09 -0.95
CA VAL A 91 -5.57 -4.74 -0.62
C VAL A 91 -5.52 -3.77 0.56
N LEU A 92 -6.37 -2.75 0.54
CA LEU A 92 -6.47 -1.79 1.64
C LEU A 92 -7.04 -2.42 2.93
N ASP A 93 -7.97 -3.41 2.82
CA ASP A 93 -8.55 -4.12 3.97
C ASP A 93 -7.55 -5.07 4.64
N ILE A 94 -6.56 -5.56 3.89
CA ILE A 94 -5.45 -6.37 4.44
C ILE A 94 -4.46 -5.49 5.22
N GLY A 95 -4.43 -4.17 4.96
CA GLY A 95 -3.62 -3.23 5.73
C GLY A 95 -2.54 -2.50 4.93
N ALA A 96 -2.60 -2.50 3.60
CA ALA A 96 -1.71 -1.67 2.79
C ALA A 96 -1.93 -0.18 3.09
N SER A 97 -0.85 0.58 3.10
CA SER A 97 -0.87 2.03 3.34
C SER A 97 -1.44 2.81 2.15
N GLY A 98 -1.41 2.21 0.97
CA GLY A 98 -1.97 2.76 -0.26
C GLY A 98 -1.81 1.81 -1.43
N VAL A 99 -2.35 2.20 -2.58
CA VAL A 99 -2.27 1.43 -3.81
C VAL A 99 -1.62 2.21 -4.93
N VAL A 100 -0.89 1.52 -5.79
CA VAL A 100 -0.45 2.00 -7.10
C VAL A 100 -1.26 1.24 -8.14
N VAL A 101 -1.96 1.97 -8.97
CA VAL A 101 -2.88 1.38 -9.96
C VAL A 101 -2.33 1.64 -11.37
N PRO A 102 -2.09 0.59 -12.16
CA PRO A 102 -1.57 0.73 -13.52
C PRO A 102 -2.67 1.18 -14.49
N PHE A 103 -2.26 1.60 -15.68
CA PHE A 103 -3.15 1.89 -16.84
C PHE A 103 -4.25 2.92 -16.58
N VAL A 104 -3.98 3.91 -15.74
CA VAL A 104 -4.91 5.04 -15.51
C VAL A 104 -4.78 6.01 -16.69
N ASN A 105 -5.70 5.92 -17.63
CA ASN A 105 -5.61 6.64 -18.90
C ASN A 105 -6.56 7.85 -18.99
N THR A 106 -7.61 7.87 -18.15
CA THR A 106 -8.63 8.92 -18.19
C THR A 106 -8.89 9.50 -16.79
N PRO A 107 -9.41 10.75 -16.71
CA PRO A 107 -9.85 11.32 -15.44
C PRO A 107 -10.93 10.47 -14.75
N GLU A 108 -11.79 9.82 -15.53
CA GLU A 108 -12.85 8.93 -15.05
C GLU A 108 -12.28 7.67 -14.40
N ASP A 109 -11.19 7.11 -14.95
CA ASP A 109 -10.47 6.00 -14.33
C ASP A 109 -9.95 6.42 -12.96
N ALA A 110 -9.27 7.56 -12.89
CA ALA A 110 -8.75 8.10 -11.64
C ALA A 110 -9.85 8.32 -10.61
N ALA A 111 -10.98 8.90 -11.02
CA ALA A 111 -12.13 9.14 -10.14
C ALA A 111 -12.71 7.83 -9.57
N ARG A 112 -12.87 6.78 -10.41
CA ARG A 112 -13.34 5.46 -9.96
C ARG A 112 -12.37 4.81 -8.97
N ILE A 113 -11.08 4.89 -9.23
CA ILE A 113 -10.03 4.34 -8.34
C ILE A 113 -10.05 5.05 -6.99
N VAL A 114 -10.14 6.38 -6.99
CA VAL A 114 -10.22 7.17 -5.75
C VAL A 114 -11.48 6.82 -4.97
N ALA A 115 -12.62 6.64 -5.64
CA ALA A 115 -13.86 6.21 -5.00
C ALA A 115 -13.73 4.81 -4.37
N ALA A 116 -13.05 3.87 -5.05
CA ALA A 116 -12.78 2.53 -4.53
C ALA A 116 -11.89 2.52 -3.27
N CYS A 117 -11.08 3.55 -3.08
CA CYS A 117 -10.21 3.70 -1.90
C CYS A 117 -10.93 4.33 -0.69
N ARG A 118 -12.07 4.98 -0.87
CA ARG A 118 -12.75 5.78 0.15
C ARG A 118 -14.08 5.18 0.57
N TYR A 119 -14.39 5.31 1.85
CA TYR A 119 -15.70 4.90 2.40
C TYR A 119 -16.82 5.88 2.01
N PRO A 120 -18.08 5.41 1.96
CA PRO A 120 -19.25 6.29 1.83
C PRO A 120 -19.27 7.39 2.93
N PRO A 121 -19.79 8.60 2.62
CA PRO A 121 -20.44 9.02 1.38
C PRO A 121 -19.45 9.52 0.29
N VAL A 122 -18.15 9.63 0.57
CA VAL A 122 -17.14 10.18 -0.37
C VAL A 122 -16.56 9.16 -1.34
N GLY A 123 -16.88 7.89 -1.17
CA GLY A 123 -16.43 6.79 -2.02
C GLY A 123 -17.37 5.60 -1.95
N THR A 124 -16.89 4.48 -2.50
CA THR A 124 -17.67 3.24 -2.67
C THR A 124 -17.04 2.02 -2.00
N ARG A 125 -15.94 2.20 -1.25
CA ARG A 125 -15.29 1.11 -0.55
C ARG A 125 -16.21 0.48 0.50
N GLY A 126 -16.39 -0.83 0.43
CA GLY A 126 -17.12 -1.57 1.46
C GLY A 126 -16.45 -1.48 2.82
N ASN A 127 -17.25 -1.39 3.89
CA ASN A 127 -16.74 -1.41 5.26
C ASN A 127 -16.99 -2.80 5.86
N ALA A 128 -15.93 -3.59 5.97
CA ALA A 128 -15.96 -4.83 6.75
C ALA A 128 -14.92 -4.70 7.86
N PRO A 129 -15.33 -4.58 9.13
CA PRO A 129 -14.41 -4.40 10.25
C PRO A 129 -13.65 -5.69 10.52
N ARG A 130 -12.66 -5.97 9.69
CA ARG A 130 -11.71 -7.05 9.90
C ARG A 130 -10.32 -6.43 9.94
N ARG A 131 -9.72 -6.31 11.09
CA ARG A 131 -8.28 -6.13 11.18
C ARG A 131 -7.68 -4.78 10.75
N VAL A 132 -8.42 -3.73 10.82
CA VAL A 132 -7.85 -2.41 10.53
C VAL A 132 -7.76 -1.61 11.81
#